data_766f44f971b61103c343a7d945b349f4
#
_entry.id   766f44f971b61103c343a7d945b349f4
#
_cell.length_a   1.000
_cell.length_b   1.000
_cell.length_c   1.000
_cell.angle_alpha   90.00
_cell.angle_beta   90.00
_cell.angle_gamma   90.00
#
_symmetry.space_group_name_H-M   'P 1'
#
loop_
_entity.id
_entity.type
_entity.pdbx_description
1 polymer ?
#
loop_
_entity_poly.entity_id
_entity_poly.type
_entity_poly.pdbx_seq_one_letter_code
_entity_poly.pdbx_strand_id
1 'polypeptide(L)'
;EATGVHTKFYRFPGGSSTQNTSLSIQNFIDVLKKNHYLYLDWNVISPDINNANATKEQVVTGVMQGVDAYDTAVVLMYDVADKPMTVKALPSIIKQIKAKNYELLPVDESMILIQHNNGNQEEGK
;
A
#
# COMPACT_ATOMS: atom_id res chain seq x y z
N GLU A 1 18.31 -12.31 -11.37
CA GLU A 1 18.69 -11.35 -10.29
C GLU A 1 18.98 -9.97 -10.88
N ALA A 2 17.93 -9.21 -11.25
CA ALA A 2 18.13 -7.91 -11.92
C ALA A 2 18.72 -6.83 -11.00
N THR A 3 18.54 -6.94 -9.68
CA THR A 3 18.93 -5.90 -8.72
C THR A 3 19.96 -6.36 -7.69
N GLY A 4 20.22 -7.66 -7.59
CA GLY A 4 21.06 -8.23 -6.51
C GLY A 4 20.46 -8.12 -5.11
N VAL A 5 19.24 -7.60 -4.98
CA VAL A 5 18.53 -7.46 -3.71
C VAL A 5 17.49 -8.58 -3.57
N HIS A 6 17.54 -9.29 -2.45
CA HIS A 6 16.52 -10.25 -2.06
C HIS A 6 15.49 -9.52 -1.16
N THR A 7 14.34 -9.15 -1.75
CA THR A 7 13.24 -8.61 -0.94
C THR A 7 12.52 -9.73 -0.21
N LYS A 8 12.02 -9.43 0.99
CA LYS A 8 11.11 -10.31 1.74
C LYS A 8 9.65 -9.86 1.65
N PHE A 9 9.38 -8.79 0.91
CA PHE A 9 8.07 -8.17 0.84
C PHE A 9 7.42 -8.42 -0.51
N TYR A 10 6.11 -8.65 -0.46
CA TYR A 10 5.27 -8.83 -1.62
C TYR A 10 4.00 -7.98 -1.49
N ARG A 11 3.51 -7.48 -2.59
CA ARG A 11 2.21 -6.81 -2.69
C ARG A 11 1.40 -7.44 -3.82
N PHE A 12 0.21 -7.92 -3.48
CA PHE A 12 -0.70 -8.46 -4.49
C PHE A 12 -1.20 -7.35 -5.41
N PRO A 13 -1.19 -7.55 -6.74
CA PRO A 13 -1.91 -6.68 -7.66
C PRO A 13 -3.39 -6.63 -7.28
N GLY A 14 -3.91 -5.42 -7.03
CA GLY A 14 -5.28 -5.24 -6.52
C GLY A 14 -5.49 -5.53 -5.03
N GLY A 15 -4.42 -5.87 -4.29
CA GLY A 15 -4.47 -6.20 -2.86
C GLY A 15 -4.81 -7.67 -2.58
N SER A 16 -4.63 -8.09 -1.34
CA SER A 16 -4.85 -9.47 -0.92
C SER A 16 -6.35 -9.87 -0.83
N SER A 17 -7.26 -8.92 -0.99
CA SER A 17 -8.71 -9.17 -1.09
C SER A 17 -9.21 -9.29 -2.53
N THR A 18 -8.31 -9.25 -3.53
CA THR A 18 -8.70 -9.34 -4.94
C THR A 18 -9.37 -10.67 -5.27
N GLN A 19 -10.42 -10.62 -6.09
CA GLN A 19 -11.08 -11.80 -6.63
C GLN A 19 -10.76 -12.03 -8.11
N ASN A 20 -9.81 -11.28 -8.65
CA ASN A 20 -9.42 -11.33 -10.07
C ASN A 20 -8.46 -12.49 -10.40
N THR A 21 -8.60 -13.62 -9.72
CA THR A 21 -7.78 -14.80 -9.98
C THR A 21 -8.67 -16.04 -10.10
N SER A 22 -8.27 -16.98 -10.92
CA SER A 22 -8.92 -18.30 -11.05
C SER A 22 -8.62 -19.25 -9.88
N LEU A 23 -7.62 -18.89 -9.06
CA LEU A 23 -7.21 -19.64 -7.89
C LEU A 23 -7.57 -18.85 -6.62
N SER A 24 -7.80 -19.55 -5.53
CA SER A 24 -8.00 -18.89 -4.24
C SER A 24 -6.77 -18.06 -3.88
N ILE A 25 -6.98 -16.82 -3.44
CA ILE A 25 -5.92 -15.95 -2.94
C ILE A 25 -5.18 -16.60 -1.76
N GLN A 26 -5.87 -17.45 -0.99
CA GLN A 26 -5.29 -18.21 0.11
C GLN A 26 -4.13 -19.09 -0.34
N ASN A 27 -4.24 -19.76 -1.49
CA ASN A 27 -3.16 -20.59 -2.03
C ASN A 27 -1.89 -19.77 -2.27
N PHE A 28 -2.02 -18.52 -2.74
CA PHE A 28 -0.88 -17.63 -2.92
C PHE A 28 -0.30 -17.15 -1.58
N ILE A 29 -1.16 -16.83 -0.62
CA ILE A 29 -0.74 -16.47 0.75
C ILE A 29 0.07 -17.60 1.38
N ASP A 30 -0.38 -18.84 1.25
CA ASP A 30 0.30 -20.03 1.80
C ASP A 30 1.67 -20.24 1.14
N VAL A 31 1.77 -20.02 -0.17
CA VAL A 31 3.06 -20.08 -0.89
C VAL A 31 4.02 -18.99 -0.39
N LEU A 32 3.53 -17.76 -0.20
CA LEU A 32 4.35 -16.67 0.35
C LEU A 32 4.84 -17.01 1.76
N LYS A 33 3.94 -17.44 2.66
CA LYS A 33 4.28 -17.84 4.02
C LYS A 33 5.31 -18.97 4.06
N LYS A 34 5.11 -20.01 3.23
CA LYS A 34 6.04 -21.15 3.13
C LYS A 34 7.45 -20.73 2.69
N ASN A 35 7.56 -19.67 1.89
CA ASN A 35 8.83 -19.15 1.40
C ASN A 35 9.34 -17.93 2.22
N HIS A 36 8.77 -17.70 3.40
CA HIS A 36 9.16 -16.63 4.32
C HIS A 36 9.02 -15.21 3.73
N TYR A 37 8.07 -15.01 2.83
CA TYR A 37 7.68 -13.69 2.36
C TYR A 37 6.59 -13.10 3.22
N LEU A 38 6.72 -11.80 3.49
CA LEU A 38 5.68 -10.96 4.07
C LEU A 38 4.92 -10.29 2.94
N TYR A 39 3.59 -10.24 3.02
CA TYR A 39 2.81 -9.42 2.10
C TYR A 39 2.14 -8.29 2.85
N LEU A 40 1.98 -7.17 2.16
CA LEU A 40 1.33 -5.99 2.69
C LEU A 40 0.36 -5.41 1.67
N ASP A 41 -0.71 -4.87 2.19
CA ASP A 41 -1.66 -4.03 1.49
C ASP A 41 -1.51 -2.58 1.97
N TRP A 42 -2.56 -1.83 1.93
CA TRP A 42 -2.63 -0.42 2.29
C TRP A 42 -3.93 -0.12 3.02
N ASN A 43 -3.95 0.98 3.77
CA ASN A 43 -5.15 1.53 4.37
C ASN A 43 -5.45 2.96 3.90
N VAL A 44 -4.53 3.57 3.14
CA VAL A 44 -4.72 4.87 2.50
C VAL A 44 -4.46 4.76 1.00
N ILE A 45 -5.33 5.34 0.19
CA ILE A 45 -5.23 5.36 -1.27
C ILE A 45 -5.10 6.80 -1.74
N SER A 46 -4.14 7.06 -2.63
CA SER A 46 -4.04 8.37 -3.30
C SER A 46 -5.25 8.60 -4.21
N PRO A 47 -5.92 9.78 -4.13
CA PRO A 47 -7.13 10.07 -4.90
C PRO A 47 -6.99 9.92 -6.42
N ASP A 48 -5.81 10.17 -6.98
CA ASP A 48 -5.55 10.07 -8.43
C ASP A 48 -5.52 8.62 -8.95
N ILE A 49 -5.53 7.63 -8.07
CA ILE A 49 -5.71 6.22 -8.45
C ILE A 49 -7.07 6.01 -9.10
N ASN A 50 -8.12 6.58 -8.51
CA ASN A 50 -9.50 6.44 -8.96
C ASN A 50 -10.01 7.64 -9.77
N ASN A 51 -9.25 8.75 -9.80
CA ASN A 51 -9.60 9.96 -10.53
C ASN A 51 -8.39 10.49 -11.32
N ALA A 52 -8.35 10.16 -12.61
CA ALA A 52 -7.26 10.61 -13.50
C ALA A 52 -7.14 12.14 -13.63
N ASN A 53 -8.21 12.88 -13.30
CA ASN A 53 -8.25 14.34 -13.34
C ASN A 53 -8.02 14.99 -11.97
N ALA A 54 -7.61 14.22 -10.96
CA ALA A 54 -7.31 14.78 -9.65
C ALA A 54 -6.20 15.84 -9.74
N THR A 55 -6.45 16.99 -9.11
CA THR A 55 -5.43 18.05 -9.01
C THR A 55 -4.39 17.67 -7.98
N LYS A 56 -3.24 18.33 -8.02
CA LYS A 56 -2.19 18.19 -7.01
C LYS A 56 -2.74 18.41 -5.59
N GLU A 57 -3.56 19.44 -5.41
CA GLU A 57 -4.17 19.80 -4.13
C GLU A 57 -5.12 18.72 -3.62
N GLN A 58 -5.91 18.13 -4.52
CA GLN A 58 -6.80 17.01 -4.18
C GLN A 58 -6.01 15.78 -3.75
N VAL A 59 -4.90 15.47 -4.43
CA VAL A 59 -4.00 14.38 -4.05
C VAL A 59 -3.41 14.61 -2.67
N VAL A 60 -2.86 15.80 -2.42
CA VAL A 60 -2.28 16.15 -1.11
C VAL A 60 -3.34 16.05 -0.01
N THR A 61 -4.50 16.67 -0.21
CA THR A 61 -5.56 16.69 0.80
C THR A 61 -6.08 15.30 1.10
N GLY A 62 -6.37 14.51 0.07
CA GLY A 62 -6.92 13.17 0.25
C GLY A 62 -5.93 12.20 0.93
N VAL A 63 -4.65 12.26 0.58
CA VAL A 63 -3.62 11.48 1.26
C VAL A 63 -3.50 11.90 2.71
N MET A 64 -3.45 13.20 3.01
CA MET A 64 -3.33 13.69 4.38
C MET A 64 -4.53 13.35 5.24
N GLN A 65 -5.76 13.42 4.70
CA GLN A 65 -6.96 12.97 5.40
C GLN A 65 -6.89 11.47 5.73
N GLY A 66 -6.40 10.66 4.80
CA GLY A 66 -6.19 9.23 5.04
C GLY A 66 -5.14 8.98 6.12
N VAL A 67 -4.01 9.67 6.05
CA VAL A 67 -2.92 9.54 7.06
C VAL A 67 -3.42 9.94 8.45
N ASP A 68 -4.21 11.02 8.56
CA ASP A 68 -4.75 11.48 9.85
C ASP A 68 -5.80 10.53 10.46
N ALA A 69 -6.33 9.60 9.69
CA ALA A 69 -7.34 8.65 10.15
C ALA A 69 -6.76 7.41 10.84
N TYR A 70 -5.44 7.19 10.78
CA TYR A 70 -4.80 5.98 11.30
C TYR A 70 -3.53 6.30 12.09
N ASP A 71 -3.27 5.54 13.15
CA ASP A 71 -2.00 5.58 13.89
C ASP A 71 -0.84 5.05 13.05
N THR A 72 -1.12 4.07 12.19
CA THR A 72 -0.18 3.56 11.19
C THR A 72 -0.83 3.61 9.81
N ALA A 73 -0.27 4.41 8.91
CA ALA A 73 -0.76 4.57 7.54
C ALA A 73 0.22 3.94 6.54
N VAL A 74 -0.29 3.03 5.73
CA VAL A 74 0.39 2.51 4.53
C VAL A 74 -0.32 3.09 3.31
N VAL A 75 0.35 3.99 2.61
CA VAL A 75 -0.22 4.77 1.52
C VAL A 75 0.10 4.13 0.17
N LEU A 76 -0.93 3.77 -0.58
CA LEU A 76 -0.79 3.34 -1.98
C LEU A 76 -0.77 4.57 -2.90
N MET A 77 0.29 4.68 -3.68
CA MET A 77 0.45 5.69 -4.73
C MET A 77 0.97 5.02 -6.01
N TYR A 78 0.74 5.63 -7.16
CA TYR A 78 1.22 5.12 -8.45
C TYR A 78 2.40 5.93 -8.96
N ASP A 79 3.47 5.22 -9.36
CA ASP A 79 4.60 5.77 -10.10
C ASP A 79 4.50 5.32 -11.56
N VAL A 80 3.57 5.93 -12.28
CA VAL A 80 3.31 5.66 -13.70
C VAL A 80 3.17 6.98 -14.49
N ALA A 81 3.51 6.96 -15.77
CA ALA A 81 3.61 8.16 -16.58
C ALA A 81 2.29 8.95 -16.73
N ASP A 82 1.15 8.28 -16.65
CA ASP A 82 -0.17 8.89 -16.75
C ASP A 82 -0.72 9.43 -15.41
N LYS A 83 0.06 9.32 -14.33
CA LYS A 83 -0.27 9.85 -12.99
C LYS A 83 0.74 10.91 -12.51
N PRO A 84 0.97 11.99 -13.27
CA PRO A 84 2.00 12.97 -12.92
C PRO A 84 1.68 13.76 -11.65
N MET A 85 0.41 13.77 -11.19
CA MET A 85 0.02 14.50 -9.99
C MET A 85 0.52 13.83 -8.72
N THR A 86 0.65 12.49 -8.71
CA THR A 86 1.33 11.76 -7.63
C THR A 86 2.72 12.35 -7.37
N VAL A 87 3.57 12.38 -8.39
CA VAL A 87 4.95 12.89 -8.27
C VAL A 87 4.97 14.36 -7.85
N LYS A 88 4.10 15.20 -8.44
CA LYS A 88 4.00 16.62 -8.08
C LYS A 88 3.50 16.87 -6.65
N ALA A 89 2.66 15.97 -6.12
CA ALA A 89 2.10 16.10 -4.77
C ALA A 89 3.08 15.62 -3.68
N LEU A 90 3.92 14.64 -3.99
CA LEU A 90 4.76 13.93 -3.02
C LEU A 90 5.61 14.84 -2.11
N PRO A 91 6.31 15.89 -2.62
CA PRO A 91 7.06 16.79 -1.75
C PRO A 91 6.18 17.52 -0.72
N SER A 92 4.97 17.90 -1.11
CA SER A 92 4.01 18.57 -0.21
C SER A 92 3.46 17.62 0.84
N ILE A 93 3.17 16.38 0.46
CA ILE A 93 2.73 15.32 1.37
C ILE A 93 3.81 15.05 2.43
N ILE A 94 5.04 14.80 2.01
CA ILE A 94 6.17 14.55 2.93
C ILE A 94 6.36 15.73 3.90
N LYS A 95 6.29 16.96 3.41
CA LYS A 95 6.41 18.17 4.25
C LYS A 95 5.30 18.22 5.32
N GLN A 96 4.05 17.93 4.94
CA GLN A 96 2.92 17.98 5.88
C GLN A 96 2.96 16.84 6.90
N ILE A 97 3.34 15.62 6.49
CA ILE A 97 3.54 14.47 7.38
C ILE A 97 4.57 14.85 8.48
N LYS A 98 5.72 15.38 8.07
CA LYS A 98 6.76 15.82 9.03
C LYS A 98 6.32 16.99 9.91
N ALA A 99 5.56 17.94 9.38
CA ALA A 99 5.05 19.07 10.15
C ALA A 99 4.03 18.66 11.22
N LYS A 100 3.36 17.51 11.05
CA LYS A 100 2.44 16.91 12.03
C LYS A 100 3.13 15.96 13.01
N ASN A 101 4.47 15.88 12.98
CA ASN A 101 5.29 14.97 13.80
C ASN A 101 5.00 13.47 13.55
N TYR A 102 4.48 13.12 12.38
CA TYR A 102 4.45 11.73 11.95
C TYR A 102 5.84 11.31 11.46
N GLU A 103 6.19 10.07 11.70
CA GLU A 103 7.43 9.46 11.26
C GLU A 103 7.23 8.76 9.91
N LEU A 104 8.15 8.97 8.97
CA LEU A 104 8.20 8.24 7.69
C LEU A 104 9.19 7.09 7.85
N LEU A 105 8.66 5.88 7.90
CA LEU A 105 9.44 4.67 8.10
C LEU A 105 9.60 3.90 6.80
N PRO A 106 10.74 3.23 6.59
CA PRO A 106 10.87 2.26 5.51
C PRO A 106 9.99 1.04 5.76
N VAL A 107 9.69 0.29 4.71
CA VAL A 107 9.08 -1.04 4.82
C VAL A 107 10.15 -2.01 5.32
N ASP A 108 10.02 -2.49 6.54
CA ASP A 108 10.90 -3.47 7.15
C ASP A 108 10.13 -4.53 7.96
N GLU A 109 10.82 -5.52 8.50
CA GLU A 109 10.21 -6.66 9.19
C GLU A 109 9.57 -6.29 10.54
N SER A 110 9.84 -5.10 11.08
CA SER A 110 9.27 -4.61 12.34
C SER A 110 7.95 -3.87 12.17
N MET A 111 7.57 -3.55 10.91
CA MET A 111 6.37 -2.78 10.63
C MET A 111 5.08 -3.55 10.98
N ILE A 112 4.05 -2.80 11.33
CA ILE A 112 2.68 -3.35 11.42
C ILE A 112 2.18 -3.62 9.99
N LEU A 113 1.92 -4.90 9.70
CA LEU A 113 1.42 -5.29 8.37
C LEU A 113 -0.07 -4.94 8.24
N ILE A 114 -0.39 -4.12 7.26
CA ILE A 114 -1.76 -3.90 6.83
C ILE A 114 -2.09 -4.96 5.79
N GLN A 115 -3.10 -5.78 6.06
CA GLN A 115 -3.51 -6.90 5.22
C GLN A 115 -5.04 -6.91 5.10
N HIS A 116 -5.58 -6.79 3.88
CA HIS A 116 -7.03 -6.87 3.62
C HIS A 116 -7.56 -8.29 3.83
N ASN A 117 -6.73 -9.28 3.58
CA ASN A 117 -6.99 -10.68 3.90
C ASN A 117 -5.76 -11.20 4.68
N ASN A 118 -5.96 -11.53 5.94
CA ASN A 118 -4.90 -12.02 6.82
C ASN A 118 -4.72 -13.55 6.80
N GLY A 119 -5.46 -14.23 5.93
CA GLY A 119 -5.41 -15.69 5.79
C GLY A 119 -6.06 -16.46 6.94
N ASN A 120 -6.85 -15.78 7.77
CA ASN A 120 -7.60 -16.34 8.90
C ASN A 120 -9.11 -16.40 8.60
N GLN A 121 -9.52 -16.50 7.35
CA GLN A 121 -10.91 -16.84 7.07
C GLN A 121 -11.09 -18.31 7.48
N GLU A 122 -11.62 -18.51 8.68
CA GLU A 122 -12.27 -19.75 9.03
C GLU A 122 -13.32 -20.02 7.95
N GLU A 123 -13.25 -21.22 7.36
CA GLU A 123 -14.33 -21.74 6.53
C GLU A 123 -15.60 -21.70 7.39
N GLY A 124 -16.39 -20.66 7.18
CA GLY A 124 -17.73 -20.58 7.76
C GLY A 124 -18.52 -21.79 7.29
N LYS A 125 -18.93 -22.58 8.23
CA LYS A 125 -19.83 -23.73 8.09
C LYS A 125 -21.11 -23.34 7.33
#